data_422a4a7059d4752dc84677552256b5ca
#
_entry.id   422a4a7059d4752dc84677552256b5ca
#
_cell.length_a   1.000
_cell.length_b   1.000
_cell.length_c   1.000
_cell.angle_alpha   90.00
_cell.angle_beta   90.00
_cell.angle_gamma   90.00
#
_symmetry.space_group_name_H-M   'P 1'
#
loop_
_entity.id
_entity.type
_entity.pdbx_description
1 polymer ?
#
loop_
_entity_poly.entity_id
_entity_poly.type
_entity_poly.pdbx_seq_one_letter_code
_entity_poly.pdbx_strand_id
1 'polypeptide(L)'
;MSKATHQTVPQHVAIIMDGNGRWANKRGLPRTLGHKKGVEAVREAVRTAGDLGIDYLTLFAFSSENWRRPEAEVNDLMGLLKVFIRRDLAELHRQNVRIRIIGDRVHLRGDILPLLEEAEETTARNSGITLVIAFNYGARDEIARAAQALAAEVAAGRLAPEEITAQRLASRLDTAGIPDPDLVIRTSGEERLSNFLLWQAAYAELVFVPEFWPDFDREVFLRALDAYSRRERRFGGVTAAQTLAVGS
;
A
#
# COMPACT_ATOMS: atom_id res chain seq x y z
N MET A 1 -20.58 -15.08 29.85
CA MET A 1 -20.50 -13.73 29.25
C MET A 1 -19.08 -13.59 28.65
N SER A 2 -18.93 -13.86 27.35
CA SER A 2 -17.64 -13.74 26.64
C SER A 2 -17.28 -12.27 26.58
N LYS A 3 -16.12 -11.88 27.12
CA LYS A 3 -15.53 -10.56 26.90
C LYS A 3 -15.28 -10.44 25.40
N ALA A 4 -16.03 -9.58 24.73
CA ALA A 4 -15.67 -9.13 23.39
C ALA A 4 -14.26 -8.51 23.50
N THR A 5 -13.25 -9.23 23.03
CA THR A 5 -11.93 -8.67 22.79
C THR A 5 -12.13 -7.59 21.75
N HIS A 6 -11.97 -6.32 22.14
CA HIS A 6 -11.86 -5.23 21.17
C HIS A 6 -10.68 -5.59 20.26
N GLN A 7 -10.98 -6.11 19.10
CA GLN A 7 -9.99 -6.27 18.04
C GLN A 7 -9.46 -4.87 17.73
N THR A 8 -8.18 -4.65 17.97
CA THR A 8 -7.53 -3.38 17.61
C THR A 8 -7.48 -3.35 16.09
N VAL A 9 -8.35 -2.55 15.47
CA VAL A 9 -8.36 -2.34 14.02
C VAL A 9 -7.15 -1.47 13.67
N PRO A 10 -6.28 -1.86 12.72
CA PRO A 10 -5.18 -1.01 12.27
C PRO A 10 -5.73 0.24 11.60
N GLN A 11 -5.08 1.39 11.83
CA GLN A 11 -5.42 2.63 11.14
C GLN A 11 -5.07 2.58 9.67
N HIS A 12 -3.91 1.98 9.35
CA HIS A 12 -3.40 1.88 7.99
C HIS A 12 -2.97 0.46 7.66
N VAL A 13 -3.56 -0.11 6.61
CA VAL A 13 -3.18 -1.40 6.05
C VAL A 13 -2.56 -1.20 4.67
N ALA A 14 -1.40 -1.83 4.43
CA ALA A 14 -0.77 -1.84 3.12
C ALA A 14 -0.74 -3.27 2.55
N ILE A 15 -1.04 -3.46 1.25
CA ILE A 15 -1.14 -4.78 0.64
C ILE A 15 -0.26 -4.89 -0.60
N ILE A 16 0.61 -5.91 -0.61
CA ILE A 16 1.34 -6.35 -1.81
C ILE A 16 0.50 -7.40 -2.53
N MET A 17 -0.08 -7.01 -3.65
CA MET A 17 -1.03 -7.78 -4.46
C MET A 17 -0.31 -8.77 -5.38
N ASP A 18 0.23 -9.85 -4.81
CA ASP A 18 1.01 -10.83 -5.54
C ASP A 18 0.20 -12.07 -5.94
N GLY A 19 0.63 -12.73 -7.03
CA GLY A 19 0.11 -14.03 -7.44
C GLY A 19 -0.88 -14.03 -8.60
N ASN A 20 -1.24 -12.90 -9.21
CA ASN A 20 -2.18 -12.83 -10.34
C ASN A 20 -1.82 -13.81 -11.48
N GLY A 21 -0.57 -13.78 -11.93
CA GLY A 21 -0.10 -14.66 -13.00
C GLY A 21 -0.05 -16.13 -12.58
N ARG A 22 0.37 -16.43 -11.34
CA ARG A 22 0.40 -17.79 -10.79
C ARG A 22 -1.01 -18.37 -10.65
N TRP A 23 -1.96 -17.56 -10.21
CA TRP A 23 -3.37 -17.91 -10.15
C TRP A 23 -3.93 -18.35 -11.50
N ALA A 24 -3.65 -17.58 -12.56
CA ALA A 24 -4.08 -17.89 -13.92
C ALA A 24 -3.40 -19.17 -14.44
N ASN A 25 -2.07 -19.27 -14.32
CA ASN A 25 -1.31 -20.42 -14.78
C ASN A 25 -1.77 -21.72 -14.13
N LYS A 26 -2.05 -21.71 -12.81
CA LYS A 26 -2.56 -22.87 -12.08
C LYS A 26 -3.93 -23.37 -12.61
N ARG A 27 -4.66 -22.50 -13.31
CA ARG A 27 -5.99 -22.78 -13.89
C ARG A 27 -5.95 -22.96 -15.42
N GLY A 28 -4.77 -22.99 -16.03
CA GLY A 28 -4.60 -23.08 -17.48
C GLY A 28 -5.09 -21.83 -18.23
N LEU A 29 -5.15 -20.66 -17.53
CA LEU A 29 -5.66 -19.40 -18.07
C LEU A 29 -4.53 -18.45 -18.46
N PRO A 30 -4.72 -17.56 -19.44
CA PRO A 30 -3.81 -16.47 -19.73
C PRO A 30 -3.59 -15.58 -18.50
N ARG A 31 -2.35 -15.08 -18.31
CA ARG A 31 -1.98 -14.21 -17.17
C ARG A 31 -2.88 -12.96 -17.04
N THR A 32 -3.33 -12.43 -18.17
CA THR A 32 -4.24 -11.28 -18.24
C THR A 32 -5.56 -11.51 -17.52
N LEU A 33 -6.10 -12.74 -17.53
CA LEU A 33 -7.31 -13.07 -16.78
C LEU A 33 -7.06 -13.07 -15.26
N GLY A 34 -5.87 -13.46 -14.81
CA GLY A 34 -5.49 -13.33 -13.41
C GLY A 34 -5.46 -11.86 -12.95
N HIS A 35 -4.88 -10.98 -13.73
CA HIS A 35 -4.90 -9.54 -13.45
C HIS A 35 -6.31 -8.95 -13.49
N LYS A 36 -7.14 -9.34 -14.46
CA LYS A 36 -8.55 -8.92 -14.53
C LYS A 36 -9.34 -9.37 -13.28
N LYS A 37 -9.13 -10.61 -12.83
CA LYS A 37 -9.74 -11.11 -11.59
C LYS A 37 -9.20 -10.38 -10.36
N GLY A 38 -7.91 -10.01 -10.37
CA GLY A 38 -7.30 -9.22 -9.31
C GLY A 38 -7.94 -7.84 -9.12
N VAL A 39 -8.51 -7.22 -10.17
CA VAL A 39 -9.28 -5.97 -10.05
C VAL A 39 -10.55 -6.16 -9.21
N GLU A 40 -11.20 -7.32 -9.28
CA GLU A 40 -12.35 -7.63 -8.42
C GLU A 40 -11.94 -7.72 -6.95
N ALA A 41 -10.78 -8.33 -6.67
CA ALA A 41 -10.21 -8.38 -5.32
C ALA A 41 -9.85 -6.98 -4.77
N VAL A 42 -9.43 -6.02 -5.63
CA VAL A 42 -9.25 -4.62 -5.23
C VAL A 42 -10.55 -4.04 -4.68
N ARG A 43 -11.67 -4.19 -5.40
CA ARG A 43 -12.99 -3.68 -4.96
C ARG A 43 -13.41 -4.27 -3.63
N GLU A 44 -13.22 -5.59 -3.47
CA GLU A 44 -13.56 -6.29 -2.23
C GLU A 44 -12.69 -5.83 -1.06
N ALA A 45 -11.39 -5.66 -1.28
CA ALA A 45 -10.46 -5.16 -0.25
C ALA A 45 -10.82 -3.72 0.19
N VAL A 46 -11.13 -2.82 -0.76
CA VAL A 46 -11.53 -1.43 -0.44
C VAL A 46 -12.83 -1.40 0.35
N ARG A 47 -13.83 -2.18 -0.09
CA ARG A 47 -15.12 -2.28 0.62
C ARG A 47 -14.92 -2.83 2.03
N THR A 48 -14.18 -3.94 2.15
CA THR A 48 -13.92 -4.58 3.45
C THR A 48 -13.18 -3.64 4.40
N ALA A 49 -12.16 -2.93 3.91
CA ALA A 49 -11.42 -1.96 4.72
C ALA A 49 -12.32 -0.82 5.20
N GLY A 50 -13.17 -0.27 4.34
CA GLY A 50 -14.14 0.77 4.69
C GLY A 50 -15.17 0.29 5.72
N ASP A 51 -15.76 -0.92 5.54
CA ASP A 51 -16.71 -1.52 6.48
C ASP A 51 -16.10 -1.74 7.89
N LEU A 52 -14.80 -2.01 7.95
CA LEU A 52 -14.08 -2.26 9.19
C LEU A 52 -13.58 -0.98 9.88
N GLY A 53 -13.74 0.19 9.25
CA GLY A 53 -13.29 1.46 9.79
C GLY A 53 -11.77 1.68 9.69
N ILE A 54 -11.12 1.07 8.70
CA ILE A 54 -9.71 1.32 8.37
C ILE A 54 -9.65 2.68 7.67
N ASP A 55 -8.79 3.59 8.16
CA ASP A 55 -8.68 4.95 7.61
C ASP A 55 -7.90 4.99 6.30
N TYR A 56 -6.86 4.16 6.18
CA TYR A 56 -5.95 4.13 5.03
C TYR A 56 -5.75 2.70 4.51
N LEU A 57 -5.89 2.52 3.21
CA LEU A 57 -5.55 1.28 2.51
C LEU A 57 -4.56 1.58 1.39
N THR A 58 -3.33 1.12 1.50
CA THR A 58 -2.32 1.25 0.43
C THR A 58 -2.23 -0.04 -0.38
N LEU A 59 -2.40 0.05 -1.68
CA LEU A 59 -2.30 -1.08 -2.60
C LEU A 59 -1.09 -0.93 -3.52
N PHE A 60 -0.22 -1.94 -3.59
CA PHE A 60 0.93 -1.97 -4.50
C PHE A 60 0.48 -2.43 -5.89
N ALA A 61 0.07 -1.47 -6.72
CA ALA A 61 -0.53 -1.74 -8.02
C ALA A 61 0.51 -1.99 -9.13
N PHE A 62 1.61 -1.20 -9.15
CA PHE A 62 2.64 -1.33 -10.15
C PHE A 62 3.99 -0.82 -9.62
N SER A 63 4.98 -1.71 -9.54
CA SER A 63 6.33 -1.34 -9.09
C SER A 63 7.18 -0.74 -10.23
N SER A 64 8.17 0.09 -9.88
CA SER A 64 9.14 0.62 -10.86
C SER A 64 9.90 -0.49 -11.61
N GLU A 65 10.10 -1.66 -10.98
CA GLU A 65 10.73 -2.82 -11.60
C GLU A 65 9.82 -3.51 -12.64
N ASN A 66 8.50 -3.31 -12.60
CA ASN A 66 7.57 -3.95 -13.52
C ASN A 66 7.72 -3.47 -14.97
N TRP A 67 8.35 -2.31 -15.20
CA TRP A 67 8.71 -1.86 -16.56
C TRP A 67 9.66 -2.82 -17.30
N ARG A 68 10.37 -3.69 -16.57
CA ARG A 68 11.25 -4.72 -17.15
C ARG A 68 10.50 -5.95 -17.67
N ARG A 69 9.19 -6.03 -17.47
CA ARG A 69 8.35 -7.11 -18.00
C ARG A 69 8.21 -6.99 -19.51
N PRO A 70 7.82 -8.07 -20.21
CA PRO A 70 7.49 -8.01 -21.62
C PRO A 70 6.52 -6.85 -21.92
N GLU A 71 6.76 -6.12 -23.00
CA GLU A 71 5.98 -4.92 -23.35
C GLU A 71 4.48 -5.20 -23.47
N ALA A 72 4.10 -6.35 -24.00
CA ALA A 72 2.71 -6.79 -24.08
C ALA A 72 2.06 -6.88 -22.70
N GLU A 73 2.75 -7.46 -21.68
CA GLU A 73 2.24 -7.54 -20.32
C GLU A 73 2.10 -6.15 -19.69
N VAL A 74 3.08 -5.27 -19.91
CA VAL A 74 3.01 -3.88 -19.42
C VAL A 74 1.82 -3.15 -20.03
N ASN A 75 1.60 -3.26 -21.34
CA ASN A 75 0.49 -2.63 -22.04
C ASN A 75 -0.86 -3.15 -21.53
N ASP A 76 -0.98 -4.45 -21.25
CA ASP A 76 -2.17 -5.04 -20.67
C ASP A 76 -2.45 -4.47 -19.26
N LEU A 77 -1.43 -4.34 -18.41
CA LEU A 77 -1.56 -3.76 -17.08
C LEU A 77 -1.97 -2.29 -17.13
N MET A 78 -1.40 -1.50 -18.05
CA MET A 78 -1.82 -0.10 -18.28
C MET A 78 -3.27 -0.03 -18.75
N GLY A 79 -3.69 -0.93 -19.65
CA GLY A 79 -5.07 -1.06 -20.11
C GLY A 79 -6.02 -1.36 -18.96
N LEU A 80 -5.67 -2.29 -18.06
CA LEU A 80 -6.47 -2.62 -16.88
C LEU A 80 -6.60 -1.46 -15.89
N LEU A 81 -5.51 -0.71 -15.66
CA LEU A 81 -5.54 0.49 -14.82
C LEU A 81 -6.54 1.52 -15.37
N LYS A 82 -6.47 1.79 -16.69
CA LYS A 82 -7.39 2.72 -17.35
C LYS A 82 -8.86 2.28 -17.21
N VAL A 83 -9.12 0.99 -17.42
CA VAL A 83 -10.47 0.43 -17.28
C VAL A 83 -10.94 0.55 -15.82
N PHE A 84 -10.07 0.26 -14.84
CA PHE A 84 -10.40 0.39 -13.42
C PHE A 84 -10.77 1.84 -13.09
N ILE A 85 -9.90 2.81 -13.41
CA ILE A 85 -10.17 4.22 -13.09
C ILE A 85 -11.49 4.66 -13.75
N ARG A 86 -11.66 4.48 -15.05
CA ARG A 86 -12.86 4.94 -15.77
C ARG A 86 -14.15 4.29 -15.28
N ARG A 87 -14.11 3.03 -14.87
CA ARG A 87 -15.29 2.27 -14.46
C ARG A 87 -15.63 2.47 -12.98
N ASP A 88 -14.60 2.53 -12.12
CA ASP A 88 -14.80 2.43 -10.68
C ASP A 88 -14.70 3.79 -9.98
N LEU A 89 -14.16 4.83 -10.63
CA LEU A 89 -13.97 6.16 -10.03
C LEU A 89 -15.29 6.76 -9.51
N ALA A 90 -16.35 6.72 -10.31
CA ALA A 90 -17.66 7.26 -9.93
C ALA A 90 -18.26 6.52 -8.71
N GLU A 91 -18.06 5.20 -8.65
CA GLU A 91 -18.50 4.38 -7.52
C GLU A 91 -17.68 4.66 -6.25
N LEU A 92 -16.36 4.72 -6.38
CA LEU A 92 -15.47 5.07 -5.26
C LEU A 92 -15.79 6.48 -4.71
N HIS A 93 -16.04 7.44 -5.61
CA HIS A 93 -16.46 8.79 -5.21
C HIS A 93 -17.80 8.79 -4.46
N ARG A 94 -18.79 8.05 -4.96
CA ARG A 94 -20.10 7.90 -4.31
C ARG A 94 -19.99 7.24 -2.93
N GLN A 95 -19.06 6.30 -2.77
CA GLN A 95 -18.73 5.64 -1.49
C GLN A 95 -17.86 6.50 -0.57
N ASN A 96 -17.64 7.78 -0.91
CA ASN A 96 -16.83 8.70 -0.16
C ASN A 96 -15.37 8.26 0.03
N VAL A 97 -14.83 7.43 -0.88
CA VAL A 97 -13.42 7.02 -0.88
C VAL A 97 -12.56 8.14 -1.42
N ARG A 98 -11.50 8.51 -0.72
CA ARG A 98 -10.48 9.45 -1.18
C ARG A 98 -9.35 8.70 -1.86
N ILE A 99 -8.96 9.07 -3.07
CA ILE A 99 -7.83 8.45 -3.78
C ILE A 99 -6.58 9.32 -3.61
N ARG A 100 -5.45 8.68 -3.35
CA ARG A 100 -4.10 9.25 -3.36
C ARG A 100 -3.20 8.35 -4.19
N ILE A 101 -2.33 8.94 -5.00
CA ILE A 101 -1.37 8.20 -5.82
C ILE A 101 0.04 8.50 -5.32
N ILE A 102 0.82 7.46 -5.05
CA ILE A 102 2.25 7.55 -4.72
C ILE A 102 3.09 6.85 -5.80
N GLY A 103 4.30 7.35 -6.03
CA GLY A 103 5.24 6.86 -7.04
C GLY A 103 5.70 7.94 -8.02
N ASP A 104 6.63 7.57 -8.90
CA ASP A 104 7.20 8.51 -9.87
C ASP A 104 6.21 8.83 -10.99
N ARG A 105 5.88 10.12 -11.13
CA ARG A 105 4.96 10.64 -12.15
C ARG A 105 5.67 11.17 -13.39
N VAL A 106 6.99 11.42 -13.30
CA VAL A 106 7.75 12.10 -14.36
C VAL A 106 7.89 11.24 -15.61
N HIS A 107 7.99 9.91 -15.45
CA HIS A 107 8.24 8.97 -16.53
C HIS A 107 7.00 8.16 -16.94
N LEU A 108 5.80 8.63 -16.57
CA LEU A 108 4.57 7.97 -16.99
C LEU A 108 4.25 8.23 -18.45
N ARG A 109 3.83 7.18 -19.17
CA ARG A 109 3.45 7.29 -20.58
C ARG A 109 2.14 8.07 -20.76
N GLY A 110 2.18 9.06 -21.61
CA GLY A 110 1.12 9.83 -22.30
C GLY A 110 -0.19 10.07 -21.54
N ASP A 111 -1.10 9.12 -21.55
CA ASP A 111 -2.47 9.27 -21.06
C ASP A 111 -2.72 8.70 -19.65
N ILE A 112 -1.70 8.17 -18.99
CA ILE A 112 -1.84 7.62 -17.62
C ILE A 112 -1.87 8.76 -16.60
N LEU A 113 -0.96 9.72 -16.67
CA LEU A 113 -0.87 10.81 -15.71
C LEU A 113 -2.19 11.61 -15.59
N PRO A 114 -2.84 12.05 -16.69
CA PRO A 114 -4.12 12.76 -16.59
C PRO A 114 -5.22 11.93 -15.91
N LEU A 115 -5.25 10.60 -16.12
CA LEU A 115 -6.24 9.74 -15.46
C LEU A 115 -6.01 9.61 -13.95
N LEU A 116 -4.74 9.57 -13.52
CA LEU A 116 -4.41 9.53 -12.10
C LEU A 116 -4.78 10.86 -11.41
N GLU A 117 -4.49 11.99 -12.07
CA GLU A 117 -4.83 13.32 -11.61
C GLU A 117 -6.35 13.51 -11.51
N GLU A 118 -7.10 13.09 -12.53
CA GLU A 118 -8.58 13.11 -12.52
C GLU A 118 -9.14 12.32 -11.33
N ALA A 119 -8.56 11.14 -11.03
CA ALA A 119 -9.01 10.33 -9.91
C ALA A 119 -8.77 11.02 -8.55
N GLU A 120 -7.61 11.65 -8.36
CA GLU A 120 -7.29 12.41 -7.15
C GLU A 120 -8.18 13.65 -7.02
N GLU A 121 -8.34 14.45 -8.09
CA GLU A 121 -9.14 15.66 -8.10
C GLU A 121 -10.62 15.38 -7.82
N THR A 122 -11.20 14.38 -8.50
CA THR A 122 -12.60 13.96 -8.31
C THR A 122 -12.91 13.58 -6.87
N THR A 123 -11.94 12.94 -6.19
CA THR A 123 -12.12 12.41 -4.84
C THR A 123 -11.48 13.27 -3.74
N ALA A 124 -10.88 14.42 -4.09
CA ALA A 124 -10.10 15.24 -3.16
C ALA A 124 -10.87 15.69 -1.91
N ARG A 125 -12.19 15.87 -2.01
CA ARG A 125 -13.06 16.32 -0.91
C ARG A 125 -13.71 15.19 -0.12
N ASN A 126 -13.49 13.94 -0.53
CA ASN A 126 -14.00 12.78 0.19
C ASN A 126 -13.31 12.63 1.55
N SER A 127 -14.04 12.18 2.52
CA SER A 127 -13.64 12.11 3.93
C SER A 127 -13.74 10.70 4.53
N GLY A 128 -14.09 9.71 3.72
CA GLY A 128 -14.09 8.30 4.11
C GLY A 128 -12.68 7.69 4.06
N ILE A 129 -12.60 6.40 3.80
CA ILE A 129 -11.30 5.71 3.67
C ILE A 129 -10.45 6.35 2.59
N THR A 130 -9.15 6.51 2.87
CA THR A 130 -8.17 6.94 1.87
C THR A 130 -7.53 5.71 1.20
N LEU A 131 -7.84 5.51 -0.07
CA LEU A 131 -7.20 4.51 -0.93
C LEU A 131 -5.93 5.09 -1.52
N VAL A 132 -4.78 4.60 -1.09
CA VAL A 132 -3.47 4.96 -1.61
C VAL A 132 -3.05 3.93 -2.65
N ILE A 133 -2.82 4.36 -3.89
CA ILE A 133 -2.39 3.49 -4.98
C ILE A 133 -0.91 3.76 -5.25
N ALA A 134 -0.06 2.79 -4.90
CA ALA A 134 1.36 2.83 -5.22
C ALA A 134 1.54 2.37 -6.69
N PHE A 135 1.75 3.35 -7.58
CA PHE A 135 1.87 3.15 -9.01
C PHE A 135 3.18 3.73 -9.53
N ASN A 136 3.91 2.96 -10.34
CA ASN A 136 5.29 3.26 -10.72
C ASN A 136 6.15 3.58 -9.49
N TYR A 137 5.94 2.78 -8.42
CA TYR A 137 6.50 3.03 -7.11
C TYR A 137 7.66 2.09 -6.81
N GLY A 138 8.69 2.61 -6.17
CA GLY A 138 9.78 1.88 -5.55
C GLY A 138 10.34 2.69 -4.38
N ALA A 139 10.38 2.10 -3.18
CA ALA A 139 10.79 2.83 -1.97
C ALA A 139 12.22 3.36 -2.05
N ARG A 140 13.14 2.63 -2.69
CA ARG A 140 14.52 3.11 -2.88
C ARG A 140 14.57 4.37 -3.74
N ASP A 141 13.78 4.42 -4.81
CA ASP A 141 13.71 5.59 -5.71
C ASP A 141 13.01 6.76 -5.00
N GLU A 142 11.95 6.50 -4.24
CA GLU A 142 11.27 7.49 -3.41
C GLU A 142 12.25 8.15 -2.41
N ILE A 143 12.99 7.33 -1.65
CA ILE A 143 13.98 7.82 -0.68
C ILE A 143 15.07 8.65 -1.37
N ALA A 144 15.56 8.19 -2.55
CA ALA A 144 16.56 8.92 -3.31
C ALA A 144 16.03 10.28 -3.79
N ARG A 145 14.80 10.37 -4.30
CA ARG A 145 14.14 11.64 -4.68
C ARG A 145 13.98 12.56 -3.48
N ALA A 146 13.55 12.04 -2.32
CA ALA A 146 13.42 12.83 -1.11
C ALA A 146 14.78 13.41 -0.65
N ALA A 147 15.84 12.60 -0.69
CA ALA A 147 17.19 13.06 -0.38
C ALA A 147 17.70 14.12 -1.36
N GLN A 148 17.45 13.96 -2.67
CA GLN A 148 17.79 14.95 -3.69
C GLN A 148 17.07 16.27 -3.46
N ALA A 149 15.78 16.24 -3.10
CA ALA A 149 15.02 17.45 -2.79
C ALA A 149 15.61 18.21 -1.61
N LEU A 150 15.99 17.51 -0.54
CA LEU A 150 16.65 18.13 0.63
C LEU A 150 18.03 18.67 0.28
N ALA A 151 18.84 17.95 -0.49
CA ALA A 151 20.15 18.42 -0.95
C ALA A 151 20.02 19.69 -1.81
N ALA A 152 19.00 19.80 -2.64
CA ALA A 152 18.72 21.01 -3.41
C ALA A 152 18.32 22.20 -2.52
N GLU A 153 17.60 21.98 -1.43
CA GLU A 153 17.29 23.03 -0.43
C GLU A 153 18.55 23.51 0.29
N VAL A 154 19.46 22.58 0.65
CA VAL A 154 20.76 22.94 1.24
C VAL A 154 21.60 23.75 0.25
N ALA A 155 21.72 23.31 -0.99
CA ALA A 155 22.48 24.02 -2.01
C ALA A 155 21.93 25.43 -2.30
N ALA A 156 20.62 25.62 -2.11
CA ALA A 156 19.96 26.93 -2.25
C ALA A 156 19.99 27.80 -0.96
N GLY A 157 20.69 27.33 0.10
CA GLY A 157 20.76 28.05 1.37
C GLY A 157 19.47 28.15 2.17
N ARG A 158 18.46 27.32 1.85
CA ARG A 158 17.18 27.28 2.55
C ARG A 158 17.12 26.28 3.68
N LEU A 159 18.13 25.41 3.79
CA LEU A 159 18.25 24.37 4.81
C LEU A 159 19.71 24.19 5.18
N ALA A 160 20.05 24.05 6.47
CA ALA A 160 21.37 23.62 6.89
C ALA A 160 21.48 22.08 6.83
N PRO A 161 22.66 21.51 6.51
CA PRO A 161 22.82 20.03 6.48
C PRO A 161 22.40 19.36 7.78
N GLU A 162 22.64 19.99 8.92
CA GLU A 162 22.33 19.49 10.27
C GLU A 162 20.81 19.42 10.54
N GLU A 163 20.01 20.14 9.78
CA GLU A 163 18.55 20.13 9.88
C GLU A 163 17.92 18.94 9.10
N ILE A 164 18.73 18.16 8.37
CA ILE A 164 18.25 16.94 7.70
C ILE A 164 18.07 15.84 8.74
N THR A 165 16.87 15.75 9.31
CA THR A 165 16.46 14.73 10.27
C THR A 165 15.62 13.64 9.58
N ALA A 166 15.40 12.50 10.26
CA ALA A 166 14.49 11.47 9.78
C ALA A 166 13.08 12.02 9.50
N GLN A 167 12.59 12.91 10.35
CA GLN A 167 11.29 13.56 10.19
C GLN A 167 11.26 14.50 8.96
N ARG A 168 12.35 15.23 8.73
CA ARG A 168 12.48 16.09 7.55
C ARG A 168 12.51 15.25 6.26
N LEU A 169 13.21 14.12 6.27
CA LEU A 169 13.21 13.18 5.15
C LEU A 169 11.80 12.62 4.91
N ALA A 170 11.13 12.14 5.96
CA ALA A 170 9.75 11.64 5.87
C ALA A 170 8.78 12.67 5.26
N SER A 171 8.95 13.96 5.55
CA SER A 171 8.12 15.04 4.97
C SER A 171 8.34 15.26 3.47
N ARG A 172 9.34 14.62 2.87
CA ARG A 172 9.64 14.66 1.42
C ARG A 172 9.32 13.36 0.70
N LEU A 173 8.86 12.33 1.43
CA LEU A 173 8.37 11.10 0.81
C LEU A 173 7.00 11.33 0.17
N ASP A 174 6.65 10.49 -0.80
CA ASP A 174 5.36 10.54 -1.50
C ASP A 174 4.17 10.33 -0.52
N THR A 175 4.45 9.66 0.61
CA THR A 175 3.51 9.39 1.70
C THR A 175 3.39 10.53 2.71
N ALA A 176 3.99 11.69 2.48
CA ALA A 176 3.88 12.82 3.41
C ALA A 176 2.41 13.15 3.73
N GLY A 177 2.09 13.20 5.04
CA GLY A 177 0.73 13.40 5.54
C GLY A 177 -0.16 12.16 5.54
N ILE A 178 0.38 10.99 5.21
CA ILE A 178 -0.26 9.67 5.40
C ILE A 178 0.44 9.00 6.59
N PRO A 179 -0.28 8.41 7.56
CA PRO A 179 0.35 7.67 8.65
C PRO A 179 1.10 6.45 8.13
N ASP A 180 2.15 6.03 8.83
CA ASP A 180 2.84 4.80 8.52
C ASP A 180 1.89 3.59 8.64
N PRO A 181 2.08 2.51 7.84
CA PRO A 181 1.23 1.34 7.94
C PRO A 181 1.44 0.61 9.28
N ASP A 182 0.34 0.25 9.92
CA ASP A 182 0.35 -0.65 11.07
C ASP A 182 0.57 -2.10 10.66
N LEU A 183 0.04 -2.46 9.48
CA LEU A 183 0.03 -3.81 8.94
C LEU A 183 0.39 -3.79 7.47
N VAL A 184 1.35 -4.63 7.08
CA VAL A 184 1.62 -4.97 5.68
C VAL A 184 1.22 -6.41 5.42
N ILE A 185 0.33 -6.62 4.46
CA ILE A 185 -0.10 -7.94 4.02
C ILE A 185 0.55 -8.23 2.67
N ARG A 186 1.05 -9.45 2.48
CA ARG A 186 1.47 -9.93 1.16
C ARG A 186 0.80 -11.25 0.86
N THR A 187 0.21 -11.34 -0.32
CA THR A 187 -0.44 -12.55 -0.84
C THR A 187 0.56 -13.49 -1.52
N SER A 188 0.13 -14.73 -1.75
CA SER A 188 0.82 -15.78 -2.51
C SER A 188 2.01 -16.44 -1.83
N GLY A 189 2.12 -16.37 -0.49
CA GLY A 189 3.13 -17.09 0.28
C GLY A 189 4.58 -16.58 0.12
N GLU A 190 4.76 -15.39 -0.46
CA GLU A 190 6.07 -14.76 -0.61
C GLU A 190 6.39 -13.87 0.59
N GLU A 191 7.54 -14.09 1.24
CA GLU A 191 7.92 -13.44 2.51
C GLU A 191 9.00 -12.37 2.29
N ARG A 192 8.69 -11.32 1.54
CA ARG A 192 9.55 -10.16 1.28
C ARG A 192 8.75 -8.91 0.95
N LEU A 193 9.31 -7.72 1.14
CA LEU A 193 8.66 -6.44 0.85
C LEU A 193 8.78 -5.98 -0.61
N SER A 194 9.74 -6.50 -1.36
CA SER A 194 9.93 -6.18 -2.78
C SER A 194 9.97 -4.67 -3.07
N ASN A 195 10.78 -3.92 -2.31
CA ASN A 195 10.94 -2.47 -2.48
C ASN A 195 9.64 -1.67 -2.23
N PHE A 196 8.71 -2.20 -1.41
CA PHE A 196 7.46 -1.55 -1.06
C PHE A 196 7.55 -0.93 0.34
N LEU A 197 7.28 0.36 0.46
CA LEU A 197 7.17 1.15 1.69
C LEU A 197 8.29 0.89 2.72
N LEU A 198 9.57 0.77 2.27
CA LEU A 198 10.68 0.36 3.15
C LEU A 198 10.88 1.31 4.34
N TRP A 199 10.70 2.62 4.14
CA TRP A 199 10.78 3.61 5.20
C TRP A 199 9.59 3.51 6.14
N GLN A 200 8.41 3.52 5.57
CA GLN A 200 7.14 3.60 6.29
C GLN A 200 6.81 2.30 7.02
N ALA A 201 7.25 1.15 6.50
CA ALA A 201 7.00 -0.16 7.10
C ALA A 201 7.98 -0.54 8.23
N ALA A 202 8.84 0.38 8.67
CA ALA A 202 9.89 0.09 9.66
C ALA A 202 9.36 -0.51 10.99
N TYR A 203 8.13 -0.20 11.37
CA TYR A 203 7.46 -0.70 12.57
C TYR A 203 6.12 -1.41 12.27
N ALA A 204 5.84 -1.69 11.00
CA ALA A 204 4.64 -2.40 10.61
C ALA A 204 4.72 -3.88 10.99
N GLU A 205 3.60 -4.46 11.39
CA GLU A 205 3.46 -5.92 11.46
C GLU A 205 3.35 -6.50 10.03
N LEU A 206 4.04 -7.61 9.78
CA LEU A 206 4.04 -8.27 8.47
C LEU A 206 3.22 -9.55 8.54
N VAL A 207 2.21 -9.68 7.68
CA VAL A 207 1.40 -10.89 7.56
C VAL A 207 1.48 -11.42 6.13
N PHE A 208 1.95 -12.65 5.98
CA PHE A 208 2.07 -13.35 4.71
C PHE A 208 0.95 -14.37 4.60
N VAL A 209 0.13 -14.28 3.56
CA VAL A 209 -0.98 -15.20 3.32
C VAL A 209 -0.71 -16.07 2.09
N PRO A 210 -1.04 -17.36 2.13
CA PRO A 210 -0.75 -18.29 1.03
C PRO A 210 -1.65 -18.09 -0.19
N GLU A 211 -2.82 -17.48 -0.02
CA GLU A 211 -3.76 -17.21 -1.09
C GLU A 211 -3.16 -16.27 -2.14
N PHE A 212 -3.48 -16.51 -3.41
CA PHE A 212 -3.16 -15.59 -4.49
C PHE A 212 -4.06 -14.36 -4.42
N TRP A 213 -3.57 -13.22 -4.89
CA TRP A 213 -4.36 -11.98 -4.87
C TRP A 213 -5.77 -12.11 -5.46
N PRO A 214 -6.02 -12.80 -6.60
CA PRO A 214 -7.38 -13.00 -7.12
C PRO A 214 -8.34 -13.76 -6.19
N ASP A 215 -7.82 -14.52 -5.22
CA ASP A 215 -8.58 -15.25 -4.22
C ASP A 215 -8.60 -14.53 -2.86
N PHE A 216 -8.09 -13.28 -2.78
CA PHE A 216 -8.11 -12.44 -1.59
C PHE A 216 -9.49 -11.83 -1.39
N ASP A 217 -10.27 -12.46 -0.55
CA ASP A 217 -11.62 -12.04 -0.19
C ASP A 217 -11.68 -11.45 1.24
N ARG A 218 -12.90 -11.12 1.67
CA ARG A 218 -13.16 -10.61 3.03
C ARG A 218 -12.66 -11.57 4.12
N GLU A 219 -12.80 -12.87 3.93
CA GLU A 219 -12.42 -13.86 4.93
C GLU A 219 -10.89 -13.91 5.09
N VAL A 220 -10.15 -13.91 3.98
CA VAL A 220 -8.68 -13.82 4.00
C VAL A 220 -8.22 -12.53 4.68
N PHE A 221 -8.87 -11.40 4.38
CA PHE A 221 -8.54 -10.12 5.00
C PHE A 221 -8.77 -10.18 6.53
N LEU A 222 -9.92 -10.71 6.98
CA LEU A 222 -10.22 -10.84 8.41
C LEU A 222 -9.23 -11.76 9.13
N ARG A 223 -8.77 -12.86 8.50
CA ARG A 223 -7.72 -13.71 9.06
C ARG A 223 -6.39 -12.97 9.22
N ALA A 224 -6.03 -12.12 8.26
CA ALA A 224 -4.82 -11.31 8.36
C ALA A 224 -4.93 -10.28 9.51
N LEU A 225 -6.10 -9.65 9.69
CA LEU A 225 -6.36 -8.74 10.81
C LEU A 225 -6.38 -9.45 12.16
N ASP A 226 -6.90 -10.68 12.23
CA ASP A 226 -6.85 -11.50 13.45
C ASP A 226 -5.40 -11.85 13.81
N ALA A 227 -4.57 -12.21 12.83
CA ALA A 227 -3.14 -12.44 13.04
C ALA A 227 -2.42 -11.18 13.57
N TYR A 228 -2.76 -9.99 13.04
CA TYR A 228 -2.26 -8.70 13.54
C TYR A 228 -2.69 -8.44 14.98
N SER A 229 -3.99 -8.62 15.31
CA SER A 229 -4.55 -8.31 16.63
C SER A 229 -3.98 -9.17 17.77
N ARG A 230 -3.46 -10.37 17.43
CA ARG A 230 -2.83 -11.28 18.41
C ARG A 230 -1.37 -10.92 18.72
N ARG A 231 -0.77 -9.97 17.98
CA ARG A 231 0.61 -9.56 18.19
C ARG A 231 0.71 -8.41 19.18
N GLU A 232 1.66 -8.50 20.12
CA GLU A 232 1.98 -7.40 21.03
C GLU A 232 2.99 -6.46 20.34
N ARG A 233 2.58 -5.22 20.08
CA ARG A 233 3.49 -4.18 19.55
C ARG A 233 4.34 -3.61 20.70
N ARG A 234 5.65 -3.86 20.66
CA ARG A 234 6.55 -3.49 21.75
C ARG A 234 7.39 -2.24 21.51
N PHE A 235 7.39 -1.61 20.36
CA PHE A 235 8.16 -0.38 20.01
C PHE A 235 9.48 -0.21 20.77
N GLY A 236 10.24 -1.31 21.02
CA GLY A 236 11.48 -1.30 21.78
C GLY A 236 11.31 -1.19 23.31
N GLY A 237 10.09 -1.15 23.83
CA GLY A 237 9.83 -1.11 25.30
C GLY A 237 9.80 -2.49 25.95
N VAL A 238 10.26 -2.59 27.21
CA VAL A 238 10.18 -3.82 28.04
C VAL A 238 8.87 -3.79 28.81
N THR A 239 8.07 -4.85 28.75
CA THR A 239 6.85 -4.95 29.57
C THR A 239 7.20 -5.13 31.05
N ALA A 240 6.42 -4.54 31.96
CA ALA A 240 6.63 -4.57 33.41
C ALA A 240 6.80 -6.00 34.00
N ALA A 241 6.33 -7.03 33.32
CA ALA A 241 6.52 -8.44 33.72
C ALA A 241 7.97 -8.95 33.55
N GLN A 242 8.79 -8.35 32.70
CA GLN A 242 10.19 -8.73 32.50
C GLN A 242 11.17 -8.04 33.44
N THR A 243 10.77 -6.94 34.04
CA THR A 243 11.59 -6.20 35.02
C THR A 243 11.73 -6.98 36.35
N LEU A 244 10.81 -7.89 36.64
CA LEU A 244 10.85 -8.72 37.87
C LEU A 244 11.68 -10.00 37.75
N ALA A 245 12.09 -10.39 36.55
CA ALA A 245 12.87 -11.63 36.32
C ALA A 245 14.38 -11.43 36.31
N VAL A 246 14.90 -10.20 36.37
CA VAL A 246 16.36 -9.87 36.35
C VAL A 246 16.86 -9.47 37.73
N GLY A 247 16.01 -9.49 38.76
CA GLY A 247 16.33 -9.08 40.14
C GLY A 247 16.28 -10.22 41.15
N SER A 248 16.59 -11.49 40.74
CA SER A 248 16.73 -12.61 41.68
C SER A 248 17.99 -13.42 41.40
#